data_2cccee0bde9852cdc9211a2efb796917
#
_entry.id   2cccee0bde9852cdc9211a2efb796917
#
_cell.length_a   1.000
_cell.length_b   1.000
_cell.length_c   1.000
_cell.angle_alpha   90.00
_cell.angle_beta   90.00
_cell.angle_gamma   90.00
#
_symmetry.space_group_name_H-M   'P 1'
#
loop_
_entity.id
_entity.type
_entity.pdbx_description
1 polymer ?
#
loop_
_entity_poly.entity_id
_entity_poly.type
_entity_poly.pdbx_seq_one_letter_code
_entity_poly.pdbx_strand_id
1 'polypeptide(L)'
;MASENVGVCHLRINDTNPIKEDVEYEDSIKAAVRWLGFDWGPHLYHASDYFDRLYEFARHLIKAGLAYVDSSSPDEMRLLRGTLTTPGQASRYRERDVAENLDLFRRMKEGEFPDGAHVLRLKIDLASPNINLRDPAIYRIRHTTHHRTGDKWCVYPLYDYTHSISDALERITHSLCTLEFQDHRPLYDWVIERLADAGLLQRPLPQQHEFARLNLTYTVMSKRKLLELVEGGHVEGWDDPRMPTLVGLRRRGYTPESIRLFAERIGVTKSDSWIDLSVLEDCLRDELNERAERRIAVLDPLKLVIDNYPADGVEDCFAPNHPQHPELGRRPRPLHRELWIERDDFQAHHPTACFRLSTAADGRPRYVYDIPDHGAPSAAG
;
A
#
# COMPACT_ATOMS: atom_id res chain seq x y z
N MET A 1 11.19 -7.68 6.40
CA MET A 1 12.02 -8.65 5.63
C MET A 1 13.42 -8.10 5.32
N ALA A 2 13.63 -7.11 4.44
CA ALA A 2 14.99 -6.64 4.13
C ALA A 2 15.73 -6.15 5.38
N SER A 3 15.16 -5.24 6.16
CA SER A 3 15.76 -4.71 7.40
C SER A 3 16.02 -5.78 8.46
N GLU A 4 15.13 -6.74 8.63
CA GLU A 4 15.26 -7.85 9.60
C GLU A 4 16.35 -8.85 9.22
N ASN A 5 16.62 -8.99 7.92
CA ASN A 5 17.64 -9.93 7.40
C ASN A 5 18.92 -9.23 6.92
N VAL A 6 19.14 -7.97 7.34
CA VAL A 6 20.32 -7.17 6.94
C VAL A 6 20.45 -7.09 5.41
N GLY A 7 19.32 -7.13 4.72
CA GLY A 7 19.24 -7.07 3.27
C GLY A 7 19.07 -5.63 2.76
N VAL A 8 19.12 -5.48 1.45
CA VAL A 8 18.91 -4.22 0.75
C VAL A 8 17.48 -4.16 0.23
N CYS A 9 16.80 -3.04 0.48
CA CYS A 9 15.48 -2.78 -0.07
C CYS A 9 15.61 -2.02 -1.40
N HIS A 10 14.96 -2.51 -2.46
CA HIS A 10 14.85 -1.80 -3.73
C HIS A 10 13.42 -1.31 -3.91
N LEU A 11 13.26 -0.11 -4.44
CA LEU A 11 11.98 0.41 -4.88
C LEU A 11 12.01 0.56 -6.39
N ARG A 12 11.12 -0.15 -7.10
CA ARG A 12 10.96 0.02 -8.54
C ARG A 12 9.54 0.45 -8.88
N ILE A 13 9.46 1.53 -9.62
CA ILE A 13 8.22 2.01 -10.21
C ILE A 13 8.03 1.29 -11.55
N ASN A 14 6.90 0.62 -11.70
CA ASN A 14 6.58 -0.12 -12.92
C ASN A 14 5.78 0.76 -13.88
N ASP A 15 6.47 1.66 -14.55
CA ASP A 15 5.94 2.65 -15.47
C ASP A 15 5.83 2.14 -16.92
N THR A 16 5.38 0.89 -17.12
CA THR A 16 5.23 0.28 -18.46
C THR A 16 3.96 0.69 -19.19
N ASN A 17 3.02 1.35 -18.53
CA ASN A 17 1.75 1.77 -19.11
C ASN A 17 1.61 3.29 -19.12
N PRO A 18 1.96 3.97 -20.22
CA PRO A 18 2.00 5.43 -20.29
C PRO A 18 0.67 6.15 -20.02
N ILE A 19 -0.47 5.42 -20.05
CA ILE A 19 -1.81 6.00 -19.86
C ILE A 19 -2.20 6.03 -18.37
N LYS A 20 -1.63 5.14 -17.55
CA LYS A 20 -2.10 4.90 -16.17
C LYS A 20 -1.16 5.42 -15.10
N GLU A 21 0.05 5.78 -15.48
CA GLU A 21 1.09 6.20 -14.54
C GLU A 21 1.07 7.72 -14.39
N ASP A 22 0.94 8.18 -13.15
CA ASP A 22 0.96 9.59 -12.78
C ASP A 22 2.09 9.84 -11.79
N VAL A 23 2.78 10.95 -11.95
CA VAL A 23 3.87 11.41 -11.07
C VAL A 23 3.39 11.56 -9.63
N GLU A 24 2.13 11.98 -9.42
CA GLU A 24 1.53 12.11 -8.09
C GLU A 24 1.52 10.77 -7.33
N TYR A 25 1.19 9.67 -8.01
CA TYR A 25 1.22 8.34 -7.37
C TYR A 25 2.64 7.89 -7.02
N GLU A 26 3.61 8.19 -7.87
CA GLU A 26 5.01 7.87 -7.62
C GLU A 26 5.52 8.59 -6.37
N ASP A 27 5.28 9.89 -6.26
CA ASP A 27 5.71 10.70 -5.12
C ASP A 27 5.00 10.28 -3.82
N SER A 28 3.72 9.93 -3.91
CA SER A 28 2.95 9.40 -2.78
C SER A 28 3.51 8.06 -2.28
N ILE A 29 3.89 7.15 -3.17
CA ILE A 29 4.51 5.86 -2.81
C ILE A 29 5.85 6.09 -2.11
N LYS A 30 6.71 6.94 -2.66
CA LYS A 30 8.01 7.28 -2.06
C LYS A 30 7.84 7.89 -0.67
N ALA A 31 6.90 8.83 -0.51
CA ALA A 31 6.61 9.47 0.76
C ALA A 31 6.06 8.47 1.79
N ALA A 32 5.19 7.55 1.37
CA ALA A 32 4.62 6.52 2.24
C ALA A 32 5.67 5.53 2.74
N VAL A 33 6.57 5.06 1.87
CA VAL A 33 7.66 4.14 2.26
C VAL A 33 8.60 4.80 3.27
N ARG A 34 9.00 6.06 3.03
CA ARG A 34 9.85 6.80 3.96
C ARG A 34 9.14 7.08 5.29
N TRP A 35 7.87 7.44 5.24
CA TRP A 35 7.08 7.64 6.46
C TRP A 35 7.00 6.37 7.31
N LEU A 36 6.89 5.21 6.69
CA LEU A 36 6.94 3.92 7.39
C LEU A 36 8.32 3.59 7.98
N GLY A 37 9.33 4.43 7.77
CA GLY A 37 10.69 4.25 8.31
C GLY A 37 11.58 3.36 7.47
N PHE A 38 11.22 3.11 6.20
CA PHE A 38 12.03 2.36 5.26
C PHE A 38 12.68 3.28 4.23
N ASP A 39 13.85 2.87 3.74
CA ASP A 39 14.57 3.57 2.69
C ASP A 39 15.16 2.55 1.72
N TRP A 40 15.28 2.97 0.48
CA TRP A 40 15.87 2.20 -0.62
C TRP A 40 17.29 2.68 -0.96
N GLY A 41 17.81 3.71 -0.30
CA GLY A 41 19.11 4.30 -0.59
C GLY A 41 19.25 4.69 -2.08
N PRO A 42 20.29 4.18 -2.79
CA PRO A 42 20.47 4.44 -4.22
C PRO A 42 19.60 3.55 -5.14
N HIS A 43 18.80 2.64 -4.58
CA HIS A 43 18.08 1.61 -5.33
C HIS A 43 16.64 2.02 -5.65
N LEU A 44 16.49 3.19 -6.29
CA LEU A 44 15.24 3.62 -6.92
C LEU A 44 15.36 3.42 -8.42
N TYR A 45 14.48 2.61 -8.98
CA TYR A 45 14.49 2.25 -10.39
C TYR A 45 13.13 2.48 -11.04
N HIS A 46 13.14 2.61 -12.35
CA HIS A 46 11.93 2.65 -13.16
C HIS A 46 12.01 1.58 -14.25
N ALA A 47 10.91 0.94 -14.57
CA ALA A 47 10.87 -0.04 -15.65
C ALA A 47 11.28 0.56 -16.97
N SER A 48 10.97 1.84 -17.21
CA SER A 48 11.36 2.60 -18.40
C SER A 48 12.88 2.79 -18.56
N ASP A 49 13.66 2.68 -17.49
CA ASP A 49 15.14 2.72 -17.56
C ASP A 49 15.70 1.54 -18.37
N TYR A 50 14.94 0.46 -18.47
CA TYR A 50 15.34 -0.78 -19.13
C TYR A 50 14.71 -0.99 -20.50
N PHE A 51 13.90 -0.07 -21.04
CA PHE A 51 13.17 -0.28 -22.29
C PHE A 51 14.08 -0.66 -23.48
N ASP A 52 15.25 -0.05 -23.60
CA ASP A 52 16.21 -0.42 -24.65
C ASP A 52 16.68 -1.88 -24.48
N ARG A 53 17.03 -2.29 -23.27
CA ARG A 53 17.47 -3.68 -22.98
C ARG A 53 16.34 -4.69 -23.14
N LEU A 54 15.15 -4.35 -22.66
CA LEU A 54 13.95 -5.17 -22.84
C LEU A 54 13.64 -5.41 -24.32
N TYR A 55 13.78 -4.37 -25.14
CA TYR A 55 13.59 -4.47 -26.57
C TYR A 55 14.63 -5.40 -27.23
N GLU A 56 15.91 -5.29 -26.88
CA GLU A 56 16.96 -6.17 -27.41
C GLU A 56 16.77 -7.63 -26.94
N PHE A 57 16.33 -7.86 -25.71
CA PHE A 57 16.01 -9.20 -25.22
C PHE A 57 14.80 -9.80 -25.97
N ALA A 58 13.78 -9.01 -26.27
CA ALA A 58 12.66 -9.46 -27.11
C ALA A 58 13.12 -9.84 -28.53
N ARG A 59 14.02 -9.03 -29.12
CA ARG A 59 14.65 -9.38 -30.42
C ARG A 59 15.43 -10.68 -30.35
N HIS A 60 16.14 -10.92 -29.25
CA HIS A 60 16.83 -12.19 -29.03
C HIS A 60 15.85 -13.37 -29.00
N LEU A 61 14.75 -13.25 -28.26
CA LEU A 61 13.72 -14.29 -28.19
C LEU A 61 13.10 -14.58 -29.56
N ILE A 62 12.89 -13.56 -30.40
CA ILE A 62 12.45 -13.75 -31.79
C ILE A 62 13.50 -14.55 -32.57
N LYS A 63 14.78 -14.15 -32.51
CA LYS A 63 15.88 -14.85 -33.19
C LYS A 63 16.02 -16.30 -32.79
N ALA A 64 15.74 -16.61 -31.52
CA ALA A 64 15.76 -17.96 -30.97
C ALA A 64 14.49 -18.77 -31.32
N GLY A 65 13.53 -18.20 -32.04
CA GLY A 65 12.25 -18.86 -32.36
C GLY A 65 11.31 -18.98 -31.16
N LEU A 66 11.57 -18.24 -30.09
CA LEU A 66 10.81 -18.27 -28.82
C LEU A 66 9.76 -17.15 -28.72
N ALA A 67 9.67 -16.29 -29.72
CA ALA A 67 8.66 -15.23 -29.80
C ALA A 67 8.26 -14.96 -31.24
N TYR A 68 7.04 -14.50 -31.45
CA TYR A 68 6.48 -14.17 -32.77
C TYR A 68 5.52 -12.97 -32.71
N VAL A 69 5.41 -12.24 -33.80
CA VAL A 69 4.46 -11.13 -33.94
C VAL A 69 3.11 -11.70 -34.37
N ASP A 70 2.10 -11.50 -33.55
CA ASP A 70 0.72 -11.91 -33.81
C ASP A 70 -0.10 -10.71 -34.26
N SER A 71 -0.78 -10.87 -35.41
CA SER A 71 -1.64 -9.86 -36.02
C SER A 71 -3.14 -10.21 -35.87
N SER A 72 -3.48 -11.15 -35.00
CA SER A 72 -4.85 -11.48 -34.68
C SER A 72 -5.52 -10.35 -33.91
N SER A 73 -6.80 -10.15 -34.08
CA SER A 73 -7.60 -9.22 -33.29
C SER A 73 -7.67 -9.65 -31.82
N PRO A 74 -7.98 -8.75 -30.87
CA PRO A 74 -8.15 -9.13 -29.47
C PRO A 74 -9.18 -10.23 -29.24
N ASP A 75 -10.26 -10.24 -30.03
CA ASP A 75 -11.30 -11.27 -29.92
C ASP A 75 -10.84 -12.62 -30.45
N GLU A 76 -10.14 -12.65 -31.59
CA GLU A 76 -9.49 -13.86 -32.11
C GLU A 76 -8.48 -14.40 -31.08
N MET A 77 -7.62 -13.56 -30.51
CA MET A 77 -6.65 -13.98 -29.50
C MET A 77 -7.32 -14.56 -28.25
N ARG A 78 -8.47 -13.97 -27.83
CA ARG A 78 -9.25 -14.50 -26.69
C ARG A 78 -9.81 -15.89 -27.00
N LEU A 79 -10.34 -16.11 -28.20
CA LEU A 79 -10.84 -17.42 -28.64
C LEU A 79 -9.72 -18.45 -28.75
N LEU A 80 -8.60 -18.09 -29.38
CA LEU A 80 -7.45 -18.96 -29.58
C LEU A 80 -6.78 -19.38 -28.26
N ARG A 81 -6.83 -18.55 -27.23
CA ARG A 81 -6.26 -18.87 -25.91
C ARG A 81 -6.98 -20.02 -25.22
N GLY A 82 -8.23 -20.29 -25.57
CA GLY A 82 -9.06 -21.32 -24.94
C GLY A 82 -9.56 -20.91 -23.55
N THR A 83 -9.97 -21.90 -22.77
CA THR A 83 -10.52 -21.72 -21.42
C THR A 83 -9.73 -22.56 -20.40
N LEU A 84 -10.12 -22.55 -19.13
CA LEU A 84 -9.50 -23.41 -18.11
C LEU A 84 -9.68 -24.91 -18.42
N THR A 85 -10.72 -25.27 -19.16
CA THR A 85 -11.06 -26.66 -19.50
C THR A 85 -10.75 -27.05 -20.95
N THR A 86 -10.44 -26.07 -21.82
CA THR A 86 -10.08 -26.31 -23.21
C THR A 86 -8.70 -25.74 -23.53
N PRO A 87 -7.81 -26.53 -24.18
CA PRO A 87 -6.50 -26.01 -24.55
C PRO A 87 -6.58 -24.85 -25.54
N GLY A 88 -5.51 -24.08 -25.63
CA GLY A 88 -5.38 -23.06 -26.64
C GLY A 88 -5.12 -23.65 -28.03
N GLN A 89 -5.33 -22.81 -29.04
CA GLN A 89 -5.08 -23.10 -30.43
C GLN A 89 -4.01 -22.18 -31.01
N ALA A 90 -3.23 -22.66 -31.94
CA ALA A 90 -2.20 -21.88 -32.60
C ALA A 90 -2.82 -20.74 -33.43
N SER A 91 -2.32 -19.52 -33.25
CA SER A 91 -2.56 -18.47 -34.21
C SER A 91 -1.93 -18.83 -35.56
N ARG A 92 -2.56 -18.44 -36.67
CA ARG A 92 -1.98 -18.59 -38.02
C ARG A 92 -0.63 -17.91 -38.20
N TYR A 93 -0.28 -17.00 -37.28
CA TYR A 93 0.98 -16.24 -37.28
C TYR A 93 2.07 -16.89 -36.42
N ARG A 94 1.76 -17.96 -35.68
CA ARG A 94 2.67 -18.61 -34.74
C ARG A 94 3.92 -19.17 -35.39
N GLU A 95 3.79 -19.64 -36.61
CA GLU A 95 4.89 -20.23 -37.39
C GLU A 95 5.46 -19.26 -38.44
N ARG A 96 5.24 -17.93 -38.26
CA ARG A 96 5.81 -16.91 -39.13
C ARG A 96 7.33 -16.95 -39.06
N ASP A 97 7.98 -16.72 -40.19
CA ASP A 97 9.44 -16.74 -40.29
C ASP A 97 10.11 -15.75 -39.35
N VAL A 98 11.29 -16.11 -38.84
CA VAL A 98 12.07 -15.30 -37.90
C VAL A 98 12.43 -13.94 -38.51
N ALA A 99 12.82 -13.89 -39.78
CA ALA A 99 13.19 -12.65 -40.41
C ALA A 99 12.00 -11.69 -40.59
N GLU A 100 10.81 -12.24 -40.92
CA GLU A 100 9.57 -11.47 -40.99
C GLU A 100 9.15 -10.95 -39.59
N ASN A 101 9.23 -11.79 -38.55
CA ASN A 101 8.96 -11.36 -37.18
C ASN A 101 9.88 -10.23 -36.71
N LEU A 102 11.17 -10.28 -37.03
CA LEU A 102 12.13 -9.24 -36.70
C LEU A 102 11.83 -7.93 -37.45
N ASP A 103 11.47 -8.02 -38.73
CA ASP A 103 11.09 -6.83 -39.51
C ASP A 103 9.82 -6.18 -38.97
N LEU A 104 8.78 -6.98 -38.72
CA LEU A 104 7.54 -6.48 -38.16
C LEU A 104 7.75 -5.84 -36.79
N PHE A 105 8.53 -6.46 -35.89
CA PHE A 105 8.78 -5.92 -34.56
C PHE A 105 9.59 -4.61 -34.62
N ARG A 106 10.52 -4.48 -35.58
CA ARG A 106 11.22 -3.21 -35.87
C ARG A 106 10.22 -2.14 -36.31
N ARG A 107 9.38 -2.43 -37.31
CA ARG A 107 8.36 -1.53 -37.84
C ARG A 107 7.30 -1.14 -36.80
N MET A 108 6.95 -2.05 -35.89
CA MET A 108 6.12 -1.74 -34.72
C MET A 108 6.77 -0.62 -33.87
N LYS A 109 8.08 -0.72 -33.60
CA LYS A 109 8.84 0.32 -32.87
C LYS A 109 8.93 1.63 -33.62
N GLU A 110 9.01 1.59 -34.95
CA GLU A 110 9.08 2.75 -35.82
C GLU A 110 7.73 3.47 -36.02
N GLY A 111 6.66 2.91 -35.42
CA GLY A 111 5.34 3.54 -35.42
C GLY A 111 4.55 3.36 -36.72
N GLU A 112 4.91 2.41 -37.55
CA GLU A 112 4.22 2.20 -38.85
C GLU A 112 2.80 1.62 -38.67
N PHE A 113 2.47 1.04 -37.53
CA PHE A 113 1.20 0.34 -37.32
C PHE A 113 0.35 1.02 -36.22
N PRO A 114 -0.97 1.08 -36.39
CA PRO A 114 -1.85 1.64 -35.37
C PRO A 114 -1.92 0.76 -34.11
N ASP A 115 -2.42 1.34 -33.03
CA ASP A 115 -2.69 0.64 -31.79
C ASP A 115 -3.54 -0.62 -32.03
N GLY A 116 -3.11 -1.73 -31.42
CA GLY A 116 -3.83 -3.01 -31.54
C GLY A 116 -3.60 -3.80 -32.83
N ALA A 117 -2.86 -3.27 -33.82
CA ALA A 117 -2.59 -4.01 -35.05
C ALA A 117 -1.74 -5.27 -34.86
N HIS A 118 -0.77 -5.18 -33.96
CA HIS A 118 0.15 -6.28 -33.67
C HIS A 118 0.49 -6.32 -32.18
N VAL A 119 0.80 -7.53 -31.71
CA VAL A 119 1.43 -7.77 -30.41
C VAL A 119 2.60 -8.75 -30.60
N LEU A 120 3.62 -8.65 -29.75
CA LEU A 120 4.65 -9.68 -29.67
C LEU A 120 4.23 -10.70 -28.61
N ARG A 121 4.23 -11.98 -28.97
CA ARG A 121 3.87 -13.10 -28.05
C ARG A 121 5.06 -14.03 -27.90
N LEU A 122 5.18 -14.61 -26.69
CA LEU A 122 6.08 -15.74 -26.47
C LEU A 122 5.49 -17.02 -27.09
N LYS A 123 6.38 -17.92 -27.51
CA LYS A 123 6.03 -19.23 -28.06
C LYS A 123 6.35 -20.28 -27.00
N ILE A 124 5.35 -20.64 -26.19
CA ILE A 124 5.52 -21.55 -25.04
C ILE A 124 4.70 -22.84 -25.25
N ASP A 125 3.56 -22.98 -24.56
CA ASP A 125 2.75 -24.19 -24.57
C ASP A 125 1.25 -23.84 -24.58
N LEU A 126 0.61 -24.05 -25.71
CA LEU A 126 -0.82 -23.80 -25.90
C LEU A 126 -1.71 -24.81 -25.15
N ALA A 127 -1.17 -25.97 -24.79
CA ALA A 127 -1.90 -27.00 -24.04
C ALA A 127 -1.76 -26.87 -22.53
N SER A 128 -0.93 -25.92 -22.05
CA SER A 128 -0.70 -25.71 -20.63
C SER A 128 -2.02 -25.52 -19.86
N PRO A 129 -2.20 -26.18 -18.69
CA PRO A 129 -3.32 -25.89 -17.80
C PRO A 129 -3.25 -24.46 -17.27
N ASN A 130 -2.06 -23.87 -17.16
CA ASN A 130 -1.87 -22.48 -16.81
C ASN A 130 -2.03 -21.59 -18.05
N ILE A 131 -3.10 -20.79 -18.07
CA ILE A 131 -3.43 -19.89 -19.19
C ILE A 131 -2.31 -18.87 -19.44
N ASN A 132 -1.55 -18.47 -18.40
CA ASN A 132 -0.46 -17.50 -18.53
C ASN A 132 0.72 -18.03 -19.34
N LEU A 133 0.82 -19.34 -19.55
CA LEU A 133 1.84 -19.98 -20.41
C LEU A 133 1.36 -20.23 -21.85
N ARG A 134 0.10 -19.90 -22.18
CA ARG A 134 -0.46 -20.12 -23.53
C ARG A 134 -0.12 -18.95 -24.45
N ASP A 135 1.13 -18.90 -24.89
CA ASP A 135 1.68 -17.86 -25.77
C ASP A 135 1.29 -16.44 -25.30
N PRO A 136 1.73 -15.99 -24.13
CA PRO A 136 1.38 -14.68 -23.58
C PRO A 136 1.95 -13.54 -24.43
N ALA A 137 1.22 -12.43 -24.52
CA ALA A 137 1.72 -11.20 -25.11
C ALA A 137 2.76 -10.55 -24.18
N ILE A 138 3.85 -10.04 -24.77
CA ILE A 138 4.93 -9.36 -24.04
C ILE A 138 5.18 -7.92 -24.52
N TYR A 139 4.72 -7.53 -25.71
CA TYR A 139 4.72 -6.16 -26.23
C TYR A 139 3.42 -5.79 -26.92
N ARG A 140 3.03 -4.54 -26.79
CA ARG A 140 1.88 -3.94 -27.49
C ARG A 140 2.25 -2.59 -28.09
N ILE A 141 1.52 -2.18 -29.15
CA ILE A 141 1.61 -0.87 -29.74
C ILE A 141 0.74 0.12 -28.93
N ARG A 142 1.28 1.27 -28.58
CA ARG A 142 0.58 2.40 -27.97
C ARG A 142 1.21 3.73 -28.43
N HIS A 143 0.45 4.55 -29.14
CA HIS A 143 0.87 5.88 -29.53
C HIS A 143 0.45 6.89 -28.46
N THR A 144 1.27 7.02 -27.44
CA THR A 144 1.02 7.90 -26.30
C THR A 144 2.35 8.35 -25.73
N THR A 145 2.48 9.63 -25.41
CA THR A 145 3.66 10.19 -24.76
C THR A 145 3.84 9.58 -23.36
N HIS A 146 5.02 9.06 -23.09
CA HIS A 146 5.38 8.51 -21.79
C HIS A 146 6.02 9.59 -20.92
N HIS A 147 5.62 9.71 -19.65
CA HIS A 147 6.03 10.79 -18.75
C HIS A 147 7.55 10.90 -18.54
N ARG A 148 8.32 9.80 -18.70
CA ARG A 148 9.79 9.80 -18.57
C ARG A 148 10.53 9.71 -19.90
N THR A 149 10.06 8.91 -20.84
CA THR A 149 10.76 8.66 -22.10
C THR A 149 10.23 9.50 -23.27
N GLY A 150 9.18 10.31 -23.04
CA GLY A 150 8.56 11.12 -24.10
C GLY A 150 8.00 10.25 -25.22
N ASP A 151 8.24 10.67 -26.46
CA ASP A 151 7.75 10.01 -27.66
C ASP A 151 8.77 9.04 -28.28
N LYS A 152 9.81 8.65 -27.53
CA LYS A 152 10.84 7.72 -28.00
C LYS A 152 10.26 6.34 -28.36
N TRP A 153 9.17 5.93 -27.70
CA TRP A 153 8.57 4.61 -27.81
C TRP A 153 7.11 4.70 -28.23
N CYS A 154 6.70 3.83 -29.13
CA CYS A 154 5.30 3.53 -29.44
C CYS A 154 4.97 2.03 -29.27
N VAL A 155 5.95 1.24 -28.81
CA VAL A 155 5.76 -0.13 -28.35
C VAL A 155 6.17 -0.23 -26.89
N TYR A 156 5.32 -0.83 -26.07
CA TYR A 156 5.54 -0.93 -24.63
C TYR A 156 5.50 -2.39 -24.19
N PRO A 157 6.46 -2.80 -23.34
CA PRO A 157 6.45 -4.15 -22.79
C PRO A 157 5.30 -4.31 -21.80
N LEU A 158 4.83 -5.54 -21.63
CA LEU A 158 3.82 -5.88 -20.64
C LEU A 158 4.48 -6.27 -19.31
N TYR A 159 3.70 -6.18 -18.25
CA TYR A 159 4.15 -6.36 -16.87
C TYR A 159 4.94 -7.65 -16.65
N ASP A 160 4.40 -8.80 -17.03
CA ASP A 160 4.99 -10.12 -16.75
C ASP A 160 6.39 -10.28 -17.36
N TYR A 161 6.59 -9.71 -18.55
CA TYR A 161 7.89 -9.70 -19.22
C TYR A 161 8.86 -8.73 -18.56
N THR A 162 8.39 -7.53 -18.23
CA THR A 162 9.24 -6.47 -17.68
C THR A 162 9.68 -6.78 -16.26
N HIS A 163 8.76 -7.24 -15.42
CA HIS A 163 9.00 -7.46 -14.00
C HIS A 163 10.14 -8.45 -13.76
N SER A 164 10.05 -9.63 -14.38
CA SER A 164 11.04 -10.69 -14.22
C SER A 164 12.45 -10.26 -14.66
N ILE A 165 12.54 -9.59 -15.80
CA ILE A 165 13.81 -9.14 -16.35
C ILE A 165 14.40 -8.01 -15.52
N SER A 166 13.59 -7.03 -15.10
CA SER A 166 14.05 -5.92 -14.26
C SER A 166 14.61 -6.43 -12.94
N ASP A 167 13.93 -7.37 -12.29
CA ASP A 167 14.44 -8.01 -11.07
C ASP A 167 15.82 -8.64 -11.27
N ALA A 168 16.01 -9.35 -12.38
CA ALA A 168 17.31 -9.96 -12.71
C ALA A 168 18.40 -8.91 -13.00
N LEU A 169 18.05 -7.80 -13.66
CA LEU A 169 18.97 -6.70 -13.96
C LEU A 169 19.39 -5.94 -12.70
N GLU A 170 18.48 -5.78 -11.74
CA GLU A 170 18.70 -5.14 -10.46
C GLU A 170 19.33 -6.07 -9.42
N ARG A 171 19.55 -7.33 -9.77
CA ARG A 171 20.15 -8.34 -8.87
C ARG A 171 19.31 -8.62 -7.63
N ILE A 172 17.98 -8.54 -7.79
CA ILE A 172 17.03 -8.93 -6.76
C ILE A 172 17.20 -10.41 -6.45
N THR A 173 17.16 -10.76 -5.18
CA THR A 173 17.16 -12.15 -4.72
C THR A 173 15.75 -12.63 -4.41
N HIS A 174 14.94 -11.78 -3.78
CA HIS A 174 13.57 -12.05 -3.35
C HIS A 174 12.63 -11.00 -3.97
N SER A 175 11.91 -11.39 -4.99
CA SER A 175 10.88 -10.56 -5.63
C SER A 175 9.56 -10.75 -4.90
N LEU A 176 9.05 -9.71 -4.23
CA LEU A 176 7.86 -9.79 -3.39
C LEU A 176 6.65 -9.26 -4.16
N CYS A 177 5.57 -10.03 -4.19
CA CYS A 177 4.33 -9.64 -4.85
C CYS A 177 3.10 -10.23 -4.14
N THR A 178 1.91 -9.81 -4.55
CA THR A 178 0.66 -10.34 -4.01
C THR A 178 0.32 -11.70 -4.62
N LEU A 179 -0.51 -12.49 -3.90
CA LEU A 179 -0.86 -13.86 -4.25
C LEU A 179 -1.54 -14.00 -5.63
N GLU A 180 -2.13 -12.94 -6.15
CA GLU A 180 -2.72 -12.91 -7.51
C GLU A 180 -1.70 -13.20 -8.62
N PHE A 181 -0.40 -13.02 -8.36
CA PHE A 181 0.68 -13.33 -9.29
C PHE A 181 1.25 -14.75 -9.14
N GLN A 182 0.68 -15.58 -8.28
CA GLN A 182 1.18 -16.96 -8.10
C GLN A 182 1.14 -17.76 -9.40
N ASP A 183 0.06 -17.64 -10.16
CA ASP A 183 -0.10 -18.32 -11.44
C ASP A 183 0.78 -17.71 -12.56
N HIS A 184 1.33 -16.52 -12.34
CA HIS A 184 2.27 -15.86 -13.26
C HIS A 184 3.72 -16.30 -13.03
N ARG A 185 4.07 -16.87 -11.86
CA ARG A 185 5.44 -17.30 -11.53
C ARG A 185 6.06 -18.23 -12.57
N PRO A 186 5.36 -19.26 -13.14
CA PRO A 186 5.96 -20.08 -14.17
C PRO A 186 6.37 -19.30 -15.43
N LEU A 187 5.66 -18.21 -15.76
CA LEU A 187 6.03 -17.32 -16.86
C LEU A 187 7.25 -16.46 -16.48
N TYR A 188 7.26 -15.92 -15.24
CA TYR A 188 8.39 -15.19 -14.68
C TYR A 188 9.69 -16.02 -14.80
N ASP A 189 9.68 -17.25 -14.29
CA ASP A 189 10.82 -18.18 -14.32
C ASP A 189 11.21 -18.51 -15.77
N TRP A 190 10.24 -18.82 -16.63
CA TRP A 190 10.50 -19.16 -18.02
C TRP A 190 11.26 -18.06 -18.77
N VAL A 191 10.86 -16.79 -18.59
CA VAL A 191 11.48 -15.65 -19.27
C VAL A 191 12.94 -15.47 -18.84
N ILE A 192 13.20 -15.43 -17.55
CA ILE A 192 14.56 -15.17 -17.05
C ILE A 192 15.51 -16.35 -17.28
N GLU A 193 15.00 -17.60 -17.24
CA GLU A 193 15.78 -18.78 -17.57
C GLU A 193 16.23 -18.79 -19.03
N ARG A 194 15.32 -18.51 -19.98
CA ARG A 194 15.68 -18.45 -21.41
C ARG A 194 16.73 -17.40 -21.70
N LEU A 195 16.64 -16.25 -21.07
CA LEU A 195 17.63 -15.18 -21.23
C LEU A 195 18.95 -15.50 -20.52
N ALA A 196 18.93 -16.16 -19.37
CA ALA A 196 20.13 -16.60 -18.68
C ALA A 196 20.88 -17.71 -19.43
N ASP A 197 20.15 -18.68 -19.99
CA ASP A 197 20.72 -19.74 -20.83
C ASP A 197 21.42 -19.19 -22.08
N ALA A 198 20.95 -18.04 -22.59
CA ALA A 198 21.60 -17.29 -23.65
C ALA A 198 22.77 -16.40 -23.20
N GLY A 199 23.09 -16.39 -21.89
CA GLY A 199 24.14 -15.54 -21.32
C GLY A 199 23.79 -14.05 -21.21
N LEU A 200 22.51 -13.69 -21.37
CA LEU A 200 22.05 -12.30 -21.36
C LEU A 200 21.70 -11.83 -19.92
N LEU A 201 21.41 -12.74 -19.00
CA LEU A 201 21.21 -12.50 -17.60
C LEU A 201 22.20 -13.30 -16.75
N GLN A 202 22.61 -12.75 -15.62
CA GLN A 202 23.55 -13.39 -14.73
C GLN A 202 22.82 -14.24 -13.69
N ARG A 203 23.37 -15.41 -13.38
CA ARG A 203 22.92 -16.24 -12.26
C ARG A 203 23.61 -15.83 -10.94
N PRO A 204 23.02 -16.03 -9.73
CA PRO A 204 21.73 -16.65 -9.52
C PRO A 204 20.57 -15.73 -9.96
N LEU A 205 19.47 -16.35 -10.40
CA LEU A 205 18.26 -15.64 -10.82
C LEU A 205 17.40 -15.28 -9.62
N PRO A 206 16.62 -14.19 -9.70
CA PRO A 206 15.66 -13.82 -8.66
C PRO A 206 14.57 -14.85 -8.51
N GLN A 207 13.99 -14.94 -7.32
CA GLN A 207 12.86 -15.82 -7.02
C GLN A 207 11.66 -14.98 -6.61
N GLN A 208 10.49 -15.27 -7.19
CA GLN A 208 9.23 -14.62 -6.83
C GLN A 208 8.64 -15.29 -5.58
N HIS A 209 8.24 -14.46 -4.61
CA HIS A 209 7.59 -14.85 -3.36
C HIS A 209 6.28 -14.09 -3.21
N GLU A 210 5.17 -14.82 -3.20
CA GLU A 210 3.84 -14.25 -3.09
C GLU A 210 3.35 -14.30 -1.65
N PHE A 211 2.52 -13.31 -1.32
CA PHE A 211 1.82 -13.24 -0.04
C PHE A 211 0.35 -12.82 -0.24
N ALA A 212 -0.49 -13.25 0.69
CA ALA A 212 -1.91 -12.98 0.65
C ALA A 212 -2.21 -11.48 0.73
N ARG A 213 -3.29 -11.08 0.09
CA ARG A 213 -3.81 -9.71 0.18
C ARG A 213 -4.35 -9.47 1.59
N LEU A 214 -4.05 -8.29 2.14
CA LEU A 214 -4.69 -7.81 3.36
C LEU A 214 -6.16 -7.45 3.06
N ASN A 215 -7.08 -8.07 3.79
CA ASN A 215 -8.49 -7.71 3.80
C ASN A 215 -8.87 -7.28 5.22
N LEU A 216 -9.43 -6.07 5.37
CA LEU A 216 -9.92 -5.55 6.64
C LEU A 216 -11.44 -5.57 6.67
N THR A 217 -12.02 -5.96 7.80
CA THR A 217 -13.47 -5.81 8.02
C THR A 217 -13.85 -4.32 8.01
N TYR A 218 -15.09 -4.02 7.65
CA TYR A 218 -15.64 -2.65 7.61
C TYR A 218 -14.84 -1.66 6.73
N THR A 219 -13.97 -2.16 5.84
CA THR A 219 -13.07 -1.32 5.05
C THR A 219 -13.14 -1.67 3.57
N VAL A 220 -13.26 -0.67 2.71
CA VAL A 220 -13.21 -0.84 1.26
C VAL A 220 -11.77 -0.72 0.79
N MET A 221 -11.17 -1.84 0.35
CA MET A 221 -9.77 -1.92 -0.11
C MET A 221 -9.63 -1.83 -1.64
N SER A 222 -10.71 -1.58 -2.38
CA SER A 222 -10.70 -1.52 -3.84
C SER A 222 -10.34 -0.12 -4.34
N LYS A 223 -9.20 0.03 -5.03
CA LYS A 223 -8.78 1.32 -5.65
C LYS A 223 -9.89 1.93 -6.51
N ARG A 224 -10.57 1.11 -7.33
CA ARG A 224 -11.65 1.59 -8.20
C ARG A 224 -12.81 2.22 -7.42
N LYS A 225 -13.26 1.56 -6.33
CA LYS A 225 -14.34 2.08 -5.49
C LYS A 225 -13.90 3.32 -4.69
N LEU A 226 -12.64 3.37 -4.27
CA LEU A 226 -12.09 4.55 -3.59
C LEU A 226 -11.95 5.74 -4.56
N LEU A 227 -11.57 5.48 -5.82
CA LEU A 227 -11.52 6.50 -6.88
C LEU A 227 -12.91 7.11 -7.13
N GLU A 228 -13.98 6.29 -7.15
CA GLU A 228 -15.37 6.77 -7.28
C GLU A 228 -15.72 7.77 -6.16
N LEU A 229 -15.22 7.60 -4.95
CA LEU A 229 -15.43 8.54 -3.84
C LEU A 229 -14.69 9.87 -4.04
N VAL A 230 -13.47 9.81 -4.59
CA VAL A 230 -12.66 11.00 -4.88
C VAL A 230 -13.26 11.78 -6.05
N GLU A 231 -13.53 11.13 -7.18
CA GLU A 231 -14.10 11.74 -8.39
C GLU A 231 -15.51 12.26 -8.17
N GLY A 232 -16.30 11.57 -7.34
CA GLY A 232 -17.65 11.98 -6.95
C GLY A 232 -17.70 13.11 -5.92
N GLY A 233 -16.53 13.58 -5.41
CA GLY A 233 -16.46 14.65 -4.41
C GLY A 233 -17.02 14.25 -3.03
N HIS A 234 -17.13 12.95 -2.73
CA HIS A 234 -17.60 12.46 -1.43
C HIS A 234 -16.51 12.57 -0.35
N VAL A 235 -15.26 12.67 -0.75
CA VAL A 235 -14.09 12.90 0.08
C VAL A 235 -13.21 14.00 -0.53
N GLU A 236 -12.37 14.65 0.27
CA GLU A 236 -11.54 15.77 -0.19
C GLU A 236 -10.40 15.30 -1.12
N GLY A 237 -9.96 14.04 -1.01
CA GLY A 237 -8.89 13.46 -1.80
C GLY A 237 -8.45 12.12 -1.23
N TRP A 238 -7.33 11.60 -1.76
CA TRP A 238 -6.75 10.33 -1.32
C TRP A 238 -6.24 10.35 0.12
N ASP A 239 -5.94 11.53 0.67
CA ASP A 239 -5.46 11.75 2.02
C ASP A 239 -6.58 12.09 3.02
N ASP A 240 -7.84 12.06 2.60
CA ASP A 240 -8.98 12.27 3.51
C ASP A 240 -8.90 11.26 4.68
N PRO A 241 -9.06 11.70 5.94
CA PRO A 241 -8.96 10.81 7.11
C PRO A 241 -9.96 9.66 7.14
N ARG A 242 -11.01 9.73 6.32
CA ARG A 242 -12.01 8.65 6.14
C ARG A 242 -11.54 7.58 5.16
N MET A 243 -10.48 7.86 4.39
CA MET A 243 -9.96 6.93 3.39
C MET A 243 -8.97 5.94 4.03
N PRO A 244 -9.04 4.63 3.69
CA PRO A 244 -8.13 3.61 4.22
C PRO A 244 -6.80 3.56 3.45
N THR A 245 -6.31 4.71 3.00
CA THR A 245 -5.00 4.85 2.39
C THR A 245 -3.95 5.14 3.48
N LEU A 246 -2.69 4.85 3.22
CA LEU A 246 -1.62 5.17 4.18
C LEU A 246 -1.56 6.67 4.49
N VAL A 247 -1.77 7.52 3.49
CA VAL A 247 -1.81 8.99 3.68
C VAL A 247 -3.06 9.43 4.45
N GLY A 248 -4.21 8.80 4.24
CA GLY A 248 -5.43 9.04 5.00
C GLY A 248 -5.30 8.59 6.46
N LEU A 249 -4.74 7.40 6.70
CA LEU A 249 -4.46 6.90 8.06
C LEU A 249 -3.47 7.81 8.79
N ARG A 250 -2.39 8.25 8.11
CA ARG A 250 -1.44 9.21 8.66
C ARG A 250 -2.13 10.52 9.06
N ARG A 251 -2.98 11.08 8.21
CA ARG A 251 -3.74 12.30 8.49
C ARG A 251 -4.74 12.10 9.63
N ARG A 252 -5.30 10.89 9.77
CA ARG A 252 -6.18 10.48 10.88
C ARG A 252 -5.43 10.34 12.21
N GLY A 253 -4.10 10.25 12.22
CA GLY A 253 -3.28 10.18 13.41
C GLY A 253 -2.61 8.82 13.68
N TYR A 254 -2.67 7.88 12.73
CA TYR A 254 -1.90 6.65 12.83
C TYR A 254 -0.41 6.94 12.73
N THR A 255 0.36 6.26 13.57
CA THR A 255 1.82 6.36 13.58
C THR A 255 2.44 5.31 12.67
N PRO A 256 3.63 5.54 12.10
CA PRO A 256 4.31 4.50 11.30
C PRO A 256 4.63 3.27 12.15
N GLU A 257 4.90 3.45 13.44
CA GLU A 257 5.14 2.36 14.40
C GLU A 257 3.91 1.46 14.55
N SER A 258 2.72 2.05 14.70
CA SER A 258 1.48 1.28 14.81
C SER A 258 1.16 0.47 13.55
N ILE A 259 1.46 1.02 12.36
CA ILE A 259 1.27 0.31 11.08
C ILE A 259 2.28 -0.85 10.96
N ARG A 260 3.54 -0.65 11.35
CA ARG A 260 4.54 -1.73 11.37
C ARG A 260 4.17 -2.82 12.37
N LEU A 261 3.78 -2.44 13.58
CA LEU A 261 3.30 -3.37 14.61
C LEU A 261 2.11 -4.20 14.11
N PHE A 262 1.17 -3.56 13.41
CA PHE A 262 0.06 -4.26 12.77
C PHE A 262 0.55 -5.26 11.74
N ALA A 263 1.45 -4.88 10.83
CA ALA A 263 2.01 -5.76 9.81
C ALA A 263 2.76 -6.96 10.42
N GLU A 264 3.50 -6.75 11.51
CA GLU A 264 4.18 -7.81 12.27
C GLU A 264 3.18 -8.76 12.93
N ARG A 265 2.13 -8.21 13.55
CA ARG A 265 1.10 -8.97 14.28
C ARG A 265 0.29 -9.90 13.37
N ILE A 266 -0.08 -9.43 12.17
CA ILE A 266 -0.80 -10.26 11.20
C ILE A 266 0.10 -11.23 10.47
N GLY A 267 1.40 -10.92 10.35
CA GLY A 267 2.40 -11.74 9.65
C GLY A 267 2.23 -11.77 8.14
N VAL A 268 3.13 -12.51 7.47
CA VAL A 268 3.12 -12.72 6.02
C VAL A 268 2.72 -14.18 5.75
N THR A 269 1.58 -14.39 5.12
CA THR A 269 1.04 -15.72 4.80
C THR A 269 0.56 -15.80 3.36
N LYS A 270 0.35 -17.01 2.83
CA LYS A 270 -0.32 -17.26 1.54
C LYS A 270 -1.82 -17.55 1.69
N SER A 271 -2.35 -17.52 2.92
CA SER A 271 -3.77 -17.75 3.18
C SER A 271 -4.51 -16.42 3.22
N ASP A 272 -5.45 -16.23 2.32
CA ASP A 272 -6.36 -15.08 2.37
C ASP A 272 -7.20 -15.13 3.65
N SER A 273 -7.11 -14.08 4.44
CA SER A 273 -7.88 -13.95 5.68
C SER A 273 -8.45 -12.55 5.80
N TRP A 274 -9.58 -12.46 6.49
CA TRP A 274 -10.15 -11.21 6.92
C TRP A 274 -9.63 -10.88 8.31
N ILE A 275 -8.99 -9.72 8.42
CA ILE A 275 -8.50 -9.20 9.69
C ILE A 275 -9.52 -8.19 10.21
N ASP A 276 -9.89 -8.30 11.47
CA ASP A 276 -10.80 -7.31 12.05
C ASP A 276 -10.12 -5.95 12.17
N LEU A 277 -10.84 -4.87 11.86
CA LEU A 277 -10.32 -3.51 11.91
C LEU A 277 -9.82 -3.15 13.33
N SER A 278 -10.45 -3.72 14.35
CA SER A 278 -10.04 -3.52 15.75
C SER A 278 -8.58 -3.91 16.01
N VAL A 279 -8.04 -4.91 15.29
CA VAL A 279 -6.63 -5.30 15.42
C VAL A 279 -5.68 -4.16 15.03
N LEU A 280 -6.02 -3.41 13.95
CA LEU A 280 -5.27 -2.22 13.55
C LEU A 280 -5.42 -1.09 14.58
N GLU A 281 -6.64 -0.89 15.10
CA GLU A 281 -6.92 0.13 16.11
C GLU A 281 -6.23 -0.20 17.45
N ASP A 282 -6.17 -1.49 17.83
CA ASP A 282 -5.45 -1.92 19.01
C ASP A 282 -3.94 -1.70 18.91
N CYS A 283 -3.35 -1.94 17.73
CA CYS A 283 -1.93 -1.61 17.49
C CYS A 283 -1.66 -0.11 17.67
N LEU A 284 -2.57 0.75 17.21
CA LEU A 284 -2.46 2.20 17.42
C LEU A 284 -2.61 2.55 18.91
N ARG A 285 -3.58 1.95 19.59
CA ARG A 285 -3.81 2.17 21.02
C ARG A 285 -2.61 1.74 21.86
N ASP A 286 -2.04 0.58 21.58
CA ASP A 286 -0.86 0.06 22.27
C ASP A 286 0.32 1.02 22.11
N GLU A 287 0.61 1.47 20.89
CA GLU A 287 1.69 2.38 20.60
C GLU A 287 1.49 3.76 21.27
N LEU A 288 0.30 4.33 21.15
CA LEU A 288 -0.02 5.61 21.77
C LEU A 288 -0.03 5.52 23.31
N ASN A 289 -0.47 4.41 23.88
CA ASN A 289 -0.41 4.18 25.33
C ASN A 289 1.02 4.17 25.86
N GLU A 290 1.96 3.67 25.07
CA GLU A 290 3.36 3.62 25.46
C GLU A 290 4.05 4.99 25.33
N ARG A 291 3.74 5.76 24.27
CA ARG A 291 4.58 6.92 23.88
C ARG A 291 3.92 8.28 23.96
N ALA A 292 2.59 8.33 23.86
CA ALA A 292 1.90 9.61 23.72
C ALA A 292 1.75 10.32 25.05
N GLU A 293 2.08 11.60 25.07
CA GLU A 293 1.75 12.46 26.19
C GLU A 293 0.24 12.55 26.41
N ARG A 294 -0.18 12.51 27.67
CA ARG A 294 -1.60 12.59 28.01
C ARG A 294 -2.11 14.02 27.91
N ARG A 295 -3.24 14.20 27.24
CA ARG A 295 -3.97 15.47 27.14
C ARG A 295 -5.45 15.19 27.42
N ILE A 296 -6.14 16.19 27.97
CA ILE A 296 -7.59 16.14 28.20
C ILE A 296 -8.20 17.20 27.29
N ALA A 297 -9.21 16.80 26.52
CA ALA A 297 -10.07 17.67 25.74
C ALA A 297 -11.50 17.53 26.27
N VAL A 298 -12.18 18.66 26.48
CA VAL A 298 -13.59 18.72 26.86
C VAL A 298 -14.37 19.10 25.62
N LEU A 299 -15.13 18.15 25.05
CA LEU A 299 -15.81 18.30 23.76
C LEU A 299 -17.23 18.84 23.91
N ASP A 300 -17.97 18.42 24.93
CA ASP A 300 -19.29 18.94 25.30
C ASP A 300 -19.23 19.55 26.69
N PRO A 301 -18.75 20.81 26.79
CA PRO A 301 -18.40 21.42 28.06
C PRO A 301 -19.63 21.75 28.91
N LEU A 302 -19.54 21.38 30.20
CA LEU A 302 -20.41 21.84 31.24
C LEU A 302 -19.61 22.67 32.25
N LYS A 303 -20.04 23.89 32.52
CA LYS A 303 -19.37 24.78 33.49
C LYS A 303 -19.65 24.31 34.92
N LEU A 304 -18.58 24.08 35.65
CA LEU A 304 -18.62 23.76 37.07
C LEU A 304 -18.10 24.96 37.87
N VAL A 305 -18.85 25.40 38.87
CA VAL A 305 -18.45 26.48 39.80
C VAL A 305 -18.29 25.91 41.21
N ILE A 306 -17.13 26.12 41.81
CA ILE A 306 -16.84 25.69 43.18
C ILE A 306 -17.17 26.83 44.11
N ASP A 307 -18.32 26.79 44.82
CA ASP A 307 -18.85 27.91 45.59
C ASP A 307 -17.97 28.36 46.75
N ASN A 308 -17.31 27.41 47.39
CA ASN A 308 -16.42 27.68 48.55
C ASN A 308 -14.96 27.91 48.15
N TYR A 309 -14.65 28.02 46.84
CA TYR A 309 -13.31 28.38 46.38
C TYR A 309 -13.17 29.91 46.23
N PRO A 310 -12.04 30.53 46.63
CA PRO A 310 -11.84 31.98 46.50
C PRO A 310 -12.07 32.47 45.07
N ALA A 311 -12.75 33.62 44.90
CA ALA A 311 -13.11 34.14 43.58
C ALA A 311 -11.89 34.36 42.68
N ASP A 312 -10.79 34.87 43.27
CA ASP A 312 -9.52 35.14 42.57
C ASP A 312 -8.45 34.11 42.93
N GLY A 313 -8.84 32.98 43.52
CA GLY A 313 -7.92 31.93 43.90
C GLY A 313 -7.42 31.15 42.68
N VAL A 314 -6.11 30.96 42.62
CA VAL A 314 -5.46 30.08 41.63
C VAL A 314 -4.50 29.18 42.37
N GLU A 315 -4.66 27.90 42.24
CA GLU A 315 -3.75 26.88 42.78
C GLU A 315 -2.99 26.18 41.64
N ASP A 316 -1.67 26.16 41.72
CA ASP A 316 -0.84 25.48 40.74
C ASP A 316 -0.80 23.99 41.00
N CYS A 317 -1.62 23.28 40.26
CA CYS A 317 -1.60 21.81 40.19
C CYS A 317 -0.70 21.33 39.04
N PHE A 318 -0.11 20.16 39.18
CA PHE A 318 0.77 19.58 38.19
C PHE A 318 0.31 18.17 37.80
N ALA A 319 0.07 17.96 36.51
CA ALA A 319 -0.26 16.65 35.97
C ALA A 319 0.96 16.05 35.26
N PRO A 320 1.26 14.75 35.43
CA PRO A 320 2.31 14.10 34.66
C PRO A 320 1.95 14.10 33.16
N ASN A 321 2.95 14.30 32.32
CA ASN A 321 2.73 14.20 30.86
C ASN A 321 2.46 12.78 30.42
N HIS A 322 3.04 11.80 31.14
CA HIS A 322 2.76 10.38 30.94
C HIS A 322 2.79 9.66 32.30
N PRO A 323 1.84 8.75 32.59
CA PRO A 323 1.77 8.08 33.90
C PRO A 323 2.93 7.12 34.15
N GLN A 324 3.44 6.46 33.09
CA GLN A 324 4.50 5.46 33.17
C GLN A 324 5.90 6.00 32.82
N HIS A 325 5.98 7.22 32.27
CA HIS A 325 7.20 7.87 31.82
C HIS A 325 7.46 9.20 32.56
N PRO A 326 7.94 9.15 33.81
CA PRO A 326 8.21 10.38 34.59
C PRO A 326 9.22 11.32 33.95
N GLU A 327 10.12 10.77 33.10
CA GLU A 327 11.13 11.54 32.35
C GLU A 327 10.50 12.51 31.35
N LEU A 328 9.26 12.32 30.92
CA LEU A 328 8.51 13.25 30.06
C LEU A 328 8.03 14.50 30.84
N GLY A 329 8.26 14.54 32.16
CA GLY A 329 7.98 15.67 33.00
C GLY A 329 6.50 15.85 33.35
N ARG A 330 6.21 17.03 33.91
CA ARG A 330 4.88 17.44 34.38
C ARG A 330 4.48 18.76 33.74
N ARG A 331 3.19 18.99 33.54
CA ARG A 331 2.65 20.24 33.03
C ARG A 331 1.82 20.96 34.12
N PRO A 332 1.85 22.30 34.19
CA PRO A 332 1.01 23.07 35.11
C PRO A 332 -0.46 22.95 34.65
N ARG A 333 -1.34 22.85 35.66
CA ARG A 333 -2.79 22.85 35.50
C ARG A 333 -3.36 23.72 36.61
N PRO A 334 -3.48 25.04 36.38
CA PRO A 334 -4.03 25.91 37.38
C PRO A 334 -5.48 25.56 37.70
N LEU A 335 -5.79 25.37 38.96
CA LEU A 335 -7.13 25.16 39.47
C LEU A 335 -7.74 26.53 39.79
N HIS A 336 -8.93 26.77 39.23
CA HIS A 336 -9.71 27.97 39.46
C HIS A 336 -11.07 27.63 40.04
N ARG A 337 -11.80 28.65 40.54
CA ARG A 337 -13.19 28.52 40.96
C ARG A 337 -14.12 28.00 39.86
N GLU A 338 -13.83 28.36 38.61
CA GLU A 338 -14.60 27.91 37.43
C GLU A 338 -13.82 26.87 36.64
N LEU A 339 -14.42 25.73 36.40
CA LEU A 339 -13.86 24.63 35.62
C LEU A 339 -14.81 24.21 34.51
N TRP A 340 -14.29 23.46 33.57
CA TRP A 340 -15.08 22.86 32.50
C TRP A 340 -14.89 21.35 32.58
N ILE A 341 -16.00 20.64 32.62
CA ILE A 341 -16.06 19.18 32.65
C ILE A 341 -16.83 18.69 31.44
N GLU A 342 -16.66 17.43 31.06
CA GLU A 342 -17.49 16.80 30.06
C GLU A 342 -18.93 16.62 30.58
N ARG A 343 -19.95 16.91 29.77
CA ARG A 343 -21.34 16.79 30.18
C ARG A 343 -21.68 15.38 30.65
N ASP A 344 -21.09 14.37 30.05
CA ASP A 344 -21.28 12.97 30.42
C ASP A 344 -20.69 12.63 31.81
N ASP A 345 -19.82 13.46 32.34
CA ASP A 345 -19.27 13.31 33.71
C ASP A 345 -20.25 13.79 34.79
N PHE A 346 -21.37 14.42 34.39
CA PHE A 346 -22.41 14.87 35.30
C PHE A 346 -23.69 14.07 35.09
N GLN A 347 -24.29 13.56 36.20
CA GLN A 347 -25.56 12.86 36.19
C GLN A 347 -26.51 13.48 37.19
N ALA A 348 -27.70 13.88 36.72
CA ALA A 348 -28.75 14.41 37.61
C ALA A 348 -29.36 13.36 38.53
N HIS A 349 -29.35 12.10 38.15
CA HIS A 349 -29.87 10.96 38.94
C HIS A 349 -28.84 9.82 39.03
N HIS A 350 -28.62 9.33 40.19
CA HIS A 350 -27.55 8.46 40.65
C HIS A 350 -27.93 6.96 40.66
N PRO A 351 -27.35 6.07 39.88
CA PRO A 351 -27.38 4.65 40.18
C PRO A 351 -26.39 4.32 41.31
N THR A 352 -26.67 3.25 42.05
CA THR A 352 -26.07 2.86 43.36
C THR A 352 -24.53 2.68 43.38
N ALA A 353 -23.83 2.87 42.26
CA ALA A 353 -22.35 2.85 42.17
C ALA A 353 -21.89 3.81 41.08
N CYS A 354 -22.01 5.11 41.33
CA CYS A 354 -21.58 6.13 40.38
C CYS A 354 -20.26 6.75 40.84
N PHE A 355 -19.28 6.73 39.96
CA PHE A 355 -17.99 7.39 40.14
C PHE A 355 -17.94 8.77 39.41
N ARG A 356 -19.11 9.35 39.10
CA ARG A 356 -19.25 10.63 38.38
C ARG A 356 -19.90 11.67 39.29
N LEU A 357 -19.81 12.94 38.89
CA LEU A 357 -20.49 14.02 39.57
C LEU A 357 -22.00 13.85 39.47
N SER A 358 -22.70 14.02 40.58
CA SER A 358 -24.18 13.96 40.62
C SER A 358 -24.76 15.03 41.52
N THR A 359 -26.07 15.29 41.37
CA THR A 359 -26.82 16.11 42.33
C THR A 359 -27.05 15.31 43.60
N ALA A 360 -26.85 15.97 44.75
CA ALA A 360 -27.30 15.39 46.03
C ALA A 360 -28.83 15.41 46.16
N ALA A 361 -29.36 14.63 47.07
CA ALA A 361 -30.80 14.57 47.31
C ALA A 361 -31.42 15.92 47.76
N ASP A 362 -30.58 16.88 48.19
CA ASP A 362 -30.93 18.25 48.55
C ASP A 362 -30.72 19.25 47.41
N GLY A 363 -30.47 18.77 46.17
CA GLY A 363 -30.27 19.60 44.98
C GLY A 363 -28.89 20.22 44.89
N ARG A 364 -27.99 19.94 45.85
CA ARG A 364 -26.59 20.42 45.79
C ARG A 364 -25.70 19.38 45.15
N PRO A 365 -24.76 19.78 44.27
CA PRO A 365 -23.80 18.83 43.71
C PRO A 365 -22.90 18.29 44.82
N ARG A 366 -22.80 16.98 44.93
CA ARG A 366 -21.80 16.31 45.79
C ARG A 366 -20.78 15.63 44.89
N TYR A 367 -19.51 15.82 45.28
CA TYR A 367 -18.38 15.24 44.59
C TYR A 367 -18.09 13.87 45.18
N VAL A 368 -18.04 12.82 44.32
CA VAL A 368 -17.23 11.64 44.54
C VAL A 368 -16.17 11.65 43.45
N TYR A 369 -15.15 12.49 43.63
CA TYR A 369 -13.97 12.49 42.76
C TYR A 369 -12.80 12.06 43.63
N ASP A 370 -12.36 10.83 43.42
CA ASP A 370 -11.04 10.40 43.86
C ASP A 370 -10.03 10.98 42.86
N ILE A 371 -9.48 12.14 43.19
CA ILE A 371 -8.28 12.61 42.52
C ILE A 371 -7.18 11.71 43.05
N PRO A 372 -6.58 10.82 42.20
CA PRO A 372 -5.49 9.98 42.69
C PRO A 372 -4.42 10.90 43.23
N ASP A 373 -4.18 10.79 44.51
CA ASP A 373 -3.28 11.61 45.30
C ASP A 373 -1.84 11.36 44.84
N HIS A 374 -1.28 12.32 44.18
CA HIS A 374 0.16 12.53 44.16
C HIS A 374 0.50 13.87 44.78
N GLY A 375 0.16 14.02 46.04
CA GLY A 375 0.70 15.05 46.92
C GLY A 375 -0.15 16.31 47.13
N ALA A 376 -1.50 16.16 47.14
CA ALA A 376 -2.35 17.19 47.75
C ALA A 376 -2.69 16.77 49.19
N PRO A 377 -2.68 17.70 50.17
CA PRO A 377 -3.04 17.37 51.54
C PRO A 377 -4.50 16.91 51.61
N SER A 378 -4.74 15.82 52.31
CA SER A 378 -6.08 15.33 52.65
C SER A 378 -6.86 16.46 53.31
N ALA A 379 -7.88 16.98 52.69
CA ALA A 379 -8.87 17.79 53.37
C ALA A 379 -9.74 16.84 54.20
N ALA A 380 -9.41 16.76 55.47
CA ALA A 380 -10.30 16.23 56.47
C ALA A 380 -11.45 17.19 56.70
N GLY A 381 -12.69 16.72 56.66
CA GLY A 381 -13.89 17.45 57.05
C GLY A 381 -15.02 17.36 56.06
#